data_75b9182806c9acd5fa384c156e70b762
#
_entry.id   75b9182806c9acd5fa384c156e70b762
#
_cell.length_a   1.000
_cell.length_b   1.000
_cell.length_c   1.000
_cell.angle_alpha   90.00
_cell.angle_beta   90.00
_cell.angle_gamma   90.00
#
_symmetry.space_group_name_H-M   'P 1'
#
loop_
_entity.id
_entity.type
_entity.pdbx_description
1 polymer ?
#
loop_
_entity_poly.entity_id
_entity_poly.type
_entity_poly.pdbx_seq_one_letter_code
_entity_poly.pdbx_strand_id
1 'polypeptide(L)'
;MALIPINNVNKINYYIRISEEQNLSYRKLRKRIKSREYERLDDNTKEKLINKEKVNAGDLIKDPILIKNKFDTGKISEKMLMSFILEDIPSFLKQLGEGLTFIENEYPIKIGNRYNYIDMLLYNIYDNCYVVIELKINEIKKEHIGQIETYMNFIDKNLRTINQGPTIGIIVCKKKNGYLFKYVTNENIYEREYELV
;
A
#
# COMPACT_ATOMS: atom_id res chain seq x y z
N MET A 1 -5.63 -15.03 26.37
CA MET A 1 -5.29 -15.31 24.95
C MET A 1 -6.10 -14.40 24.05
N ALA A 2 -5.45 -13.67 23.08
CA ALA A 2 -6.14 -12.69 22.23
C ALA A 2 -6.94 -13.33 21.06
N LEU A 3 -6.69 -14.59 20.73
CA LEU A 3 -7.22 -15.28 19.55
C LEU A 3 -8.47 -16.15 19.81
N ILE A 4 -8.84 -16.37 21.08
CA ILE A 4 -9.95 -17.26 21.46
C ILE A 4 -11.31 -16.91 20.83
N PRO A 5 -11.68 -15.64 20.57
CA PRO A 5 -12.98 -15.33 19.97
C PRO A 5 -13.01 -15.41 18.44
N ILE A 6 -11.96 -15.92 17.79
CA ILE A 6 -11.89 -15.99 16.32
C ILE A 6 -12.26 -17.39 15.88
N ASN A 7 -13.38 -17.54 15.16
CA ASN A 7 -13.88 -18.84 14.68
C ASN A 7 -13.33 -19.26 13.30
N ASN A 8 -12.54 -18.40 12.64
CA ASN A 8 -11.97 -18.67 11.32
C ASN A 8 -10.51 -19.12 11.43
N VAL A 9 -10.21 -20.35 11.04
CA VAL A 9 -8.87 -20.96 11.15
C VAL A 9 -7.82 -20.18 10.35
N ASN A 10 -8.13 -19.73 9.14
CA ASN A 10 -7.20 -18.97 8.30
C ASN A 10 -6.86 -17.63 8.93
N LYS A 11 -7.84 -16.97 9.54
CA LYS A 11 -7.65 -15.74 10.30
C LYS A 11 -6.78 -15.96 11.54
N ILE A 12 -6.97 -17.07 12.25
CA ILE A 12 -6.14 -17.44 13.39
C ILE A 12 -4.69 -17.64 12.93
N ASN A 13 -4.47 -18.43 11.88
CA ASN A 13 -3.14 -18.70 11.32
C ASN A 13 -2.43 -17.43 10.86
N TYR A 14 -3.16 -16.51 10.21
CA TYR A 14 -2.61 -15.20 9.87
C TYR A 14 -2.10 -14.43 11.10
N TYR A 15 -2.92 -14.33 12.16
CA TYR A 15 -2.53 -13.59 13.36
C TYR A 15 -1.42 -14.27 14.15
N ILE A 16 -1.33 -15.61 14.13
CA ILE A 16 -0.19 -16.35 14.70
C ILE A 16 1.08 -15.97 13.92
N ARG A 17 1.05 -16.12 12.60
CA ARG A 17 2.18 -15.85 11.72
C ARG A 17 2.73 -14.44 11.92
N ILE A 18 1.90 -13.41 11.80
CA ILE A 18 2.38 -12.02 11.98
C ILE A 18 2.86 -11.74 13.41
N SER A 19 2.32 -12.46 14.41
CA SER A 19 2.77 -12.32 15.79
C SER A 19 4.19 -12.87 15.99
N GLU A 20 4.51 -13.99 15.33
CA GLU A 20 5.83 -14.60 15.34
C GLU A 20 6.84 -13.80 14.53
N GLU A 21 6.49 -13.46 13.26
CA GLU A 21 7.38 -12.73 12.34
C GLU A 21 7.73 -11.33 12.84
N GLN A 22 6.81 -10.65 13.53
CA GLN A 22 6.96 -9.25 13.95
C GLN A 22 7.10 -9.06 15.48
N ASN A 23 7.22 -10.15 16.23
CA ASN A 23 7.33 -10.11 17.71
C ASN A 23 6.23 -9.23 18.35
N LEU A 24 4.97 -9.45 17.97
CA LEU A 24 3.88 -8.60 18.42
C LEU A 24 3.56 -8.81 19.90
N SER A 25 3.56 -7.72 20.68
CA SER A 25 3.00 -7.77 22.02
C SER A 25 1.49 -8.03 21.97
N TYR A 26 0.93 -8.61 23.04
CA TYR A 26 -0.52 -8.84 23.18
C TYR A 26 -1.36 -7.59 22.86
N ARG A 27 -0.93 -6.41 23.31
CA ARG A 27 -1.62 -5.15 23.06
C ARG A 27 -1.62 -4.76 21.57
N LYS A 28 -0.49 -4.95 20.89
CA LYS A 28 -0.36 -4.70 19.45
C LYS A 28 -1.23 -5.68 18.67
N LEU A 29 -1.15 -6.98 18.97
CA LEU A 29 -1.97 -8.00 18.31
C LEU A 29 -3.47 -7.72 18.47
N ARG A 30 -3.93 -7.41 19.67
CA ARG A 30 -5.34 -7.08 19.93
C ARG A 30 -5.81 -5.86 19.15
N LYS A 31 -4.95 -4.84 18.96
CA LYS A 31 -5.24 -3.67 18.14
C LYS A 31 -5.43 -4.05 16.67
N ARG A 32 -4.57 -4.91 16.13
CA ARG A 32 -4.64 -5.39 14.74
C ARG A 32 -5.90 -6.23 14.50
N ILE A 33 -6.27 -7.10 15.43
CA ILE A 33 -7.53 -7.85 15.36
C ILE A 33 -8.75 -6.91 15.36
N LYS A 34 -8.76 -5.89 16.23
CA LYS A 34 -9.84 -4.90 16.28
C LYS A 34 -9.96 -4.05 15.01
N SER A 35 -8.86 -3.77 14.34
CA SER A 35 -8.86 -3.03 13.06
C SER A 35 -9.31 -3.87 11.87
N ARG A 36 -9.71 -5.14 12.10
CA ARG A 36 -10.14 -6.09 11.06
C ARG A 36 -9.11 -6.23 9.93
N GLU A 37 -7.84 -6.30 10.30
CA GLU A 37 -6.75 -6.30 9.32
C GLU A 37 -6.83 -7.47 8.33
N TYR A 38 -7.13 -8.69 8.82
CA TYR A 38 -7.29 -9.87 7.97
C TYR A 38 -8.43 -9.72 6.96
N GLU A 39 -9.57 -9.17 7.39
CA GLU A 39 -10.73 -8.96 6.51
C GLU A 39 -10.47 -7.98 5.38
N ARG A 40 -9.54 -7.07 5.61
CA ARG A 40 -9.13 -6.02 4.66
C ARG A 40 -7.93 -6.42 3.79
N LEU A 41 -7.48 -7.68 3.86
CA LEU A 41 -6.55 -8.22 2.88
C LEU A 41 -7.31 -8.53 1.58
N ASP A 42 -6.64 -8.33 0.47
CA ASP A 42 -7.10 -8.75 -0.84
C ASP A 42 -7.36 -10.27 -0.87
N ASP A 43 -8.33 -10.72 -1.66
CA ASP A 43 -8.69 -12.14 -1.68
C ASP A 43 -7.58 -13.02 -2.24
N ASN A 44 -6.82 -12.53 -3.23
CA ASN A 44 -5.63 -13.22 -3.74
C ASN A 44 -4.57 -13.40 -2.64
N THR A 45 -4.38 -12.37 -1.80
CA THR A 45 -3.48 -12.46 -0.63
C THR A 45 -3.96 -13.52 0.37
N LYS A 46 -5.27 -13.58 0.64
CA LYS A 46 -5.84 -14.62 1.51
C LYS A 46 -5.60 -16.02 0.94
N GLU A 47 -5.75 -16.20 -0.37
CA GLU A 47 -5.45 -17.48 -1.05
C GLU A 47 -3.96 -17.85 -0.94
N LYS A 48 -3.04 -16.93 -1.20
CA LYS A 48 -1.59 -17.12 -0.98
C LYS A 48 -1.29 -17.56 0.46
N LEU A 49 -1.93 -16.92 1.44
CA LEU A 49 -1.76 -17.28 2.85
C LEU A 49 -2.26 -18.68 3.17
N ILE A 50 -3.40 -19.10 2.59
CA ILE A 50 -3.97 -20.45 2.74
C ILE A 50 -3.03 -21.50 2.13
N ASN A 51 -2.52 -21.23 0.93
CA ASN A 51 -1.64 -22.11 0.18
C ASN A 51 -0.20 -22.12 0.70
N LYS A 52 0.12 -21.29 1.72
CA LYS A 52 1.47 -21.10 2.27
C LYS A 52 2.48 -20.59 1.22
N GLU A 53 2.00 -19.86 0.25
CA GLU A 53 2.82 -19.22 -0.76
C GLU A 53 3.56 -18.00 -0.18
N LYS A 54 4.59 -17.53 -0.91
CA LYS A 54 5.32 -16.33 -0.53
C LYS A 54 4.39 -15.11 -0.65
N VAL A 55 4.31 -14.32 0.41
CA VAL A 55 3.57 -13.06 0.47
C VAL A 55 4.56 -11.91 0.51
N ASN A 56 4.43 -10.98 -0.42
CA ASN A 56 5.25 -9.77 -0.51
C ASN A 56 4.62 -8.63 0.31
N ALA A 57 5.38 -7.54 0.57
CA ALA A 57 4.85 -6.40 1.31
C ALA A 57 3.61 -5.79 0.64
N GLY A 58 3.59 -5.69 -0.68
CA GLY A 58 2.45 -5.18 -1.43
C GLY A 58 1.17 -5.99 -1.24
N ASP A 59 1.27 -7.30 -1.04
CA ASP A 59 0.12 -8.16 -0.76
C ASP A 59 -0.53 -7.82 0.59
N LEU A 60 0.23 -7.33 1.57
CA LEU A 60 -0.27 -7.02 2.91
C LEU A 60 -0.89 -5.62 3.04
N ILE A 61 -0.93 -4.84 1.97
CA ILE A 61 -1.58 -3.53 1.94
C ILE A 61 -3.08 -3.69 2.12
N LYS A 62 -3.65 -2.91 3.02
CA LYS A 62 -5.09 -2.96 3.36
C LYS A 62 -5.94 -2.37 2.25
N ASP A 63 -7.14 -2.92 2.08
CA ASP A 63 -8.11 -2.48 1.09
C ASP A 63 -9.53 -2.51 1.71
N PRO A 64 -10.19 -1.37 1.88
CA PRO A 64 -9.72 -0.01 1.56
C PRO A 64 -8.69 0.53 2.55
N ILE A 65 -7.90 1.51 2.08
CA ILE A 65 -7.04 2.35 2.91
C ILE A 65 -7.91 3.40 3.59
N LEU A 66 -7.92 3.44 4.92
CA LEU A 66 -8.70 4.43 5.66
C LEU A 66 -7.89 5.71 5.85
N ILE A 67 -8.38 6.82 5.31
CA ILE A 67 -7.77 8.15 5.39
C ILE A 67 -8.69 9.05 6.19
N LYS A 68 -8.18 9.64 7.26
CA LYS A 68 -8.96 10.56 8.09
C LYS A 68 -9.30 11.82 7.32
N ASN A 69 -10.58 12.18 7.34
CA ASN A 69 -11.08 13.43 6.79
C ASN A 69 -11.68 14.26 7.92
N LYS A 70 -11.19 15.47 8.10
CA LYS A 70 -11.73 16.43 9.10
C LYS A 70 -12.88 17.29 8.53
N PHE A 71 -13.10 17.24 7.24
CA PHE A 71 -14.05 18.10 6.55
C PHE A 71 -15.06 17.24 5.79
N ASP A 72 -16.34 17.52 5.99
CA ASP A 72 -17.42 16.94 5.17
C ASP A 72 -17.44 17.64 3.80
N THR A 73 -16.52 17.21 2.92
CA THR A 73 -16.34 17.79 1.58
C THR A 73 -16.89 16.85 0.52
N GLY A 74 -17.95 17.24 -0.17
CA GLY A 74 -18.61 16.40 -1.18
C GLY A 74 -17.73 16.02 -2.37
N LYS A 75 -16.79 16.88 -2.82
CA LYS A 75 -15.81 16.59 -3.87
C LYS A 75 -14.42 17.01 -3.39
N ILE A 76 -13.48 16.09 -3.43
CA ILE A 76 -12.08 16.34 -3.10
C ILE A 76 -11.22 16.37 -4.37
N SER A 77 -10.09 17.08 -4.31
CA SER A 77 -9.01 17.02 -5.31
C SER A 77 -7.89 16.10 -4.87
N GLU A 78 -7.02 15.67 -5.78
CA GLU A 78 -5.81 14.91 -5.42
C GLU A 78 -4.94 15.68 -4.41
N LYS A 79 -4.85 17.01 -4.57
CA LYS A 79 -4.13 17.87 -3.61
C LYS A 79 -4.76 17.86 -2.21
N MET A 80 -6.09 17.83 -2.10
CA MET A 80 -6.77 17.69 -0.81
C MET A 80 -6.54 16.30 -0.22
N LEU A 81 -6.61 15.24 -1.03
CA LEU A 81 -6.32 13.89 -0.58
C LEU A 81 -4.90 13.79 -0.03
N MET A 82 -3.92 14.36 -0.76
CA MET A 82 -2.54 14.47 -0.29
C MET A 82 -2.44 15.20 1.05
N SER A 83 -3.12 16.34 1.22
CA SER A 83 -3.07 17.09 2.47
C SER A 83 -3.62 16.27 3.67
N PHE A 84 -4.69 15.49 3.47
CA PHE A 84 -5.21 14.60 4.52
C PHE A 84 -4.21 13.52 4.91
N ILE A 85 -3.49 12.94 3.94
CA ILE A 85 -2.44 11.96 4.19
C ILE A 85 -1.28 12.58 4.96
N LEU A 86 -0.83 13.77 4.55
CA LEU A 86 0.29 14.48 5.18
C LEU A 86 0.00 14.92 6.62
N GLU A 87 -1.26 15.17 6.96
CA GLU A 87 -1.67 15.48 8.34
C GLU A 87 -1.49 14.30 9.31
N ASP A 88 -1.56 13.04 8.82
CA ASP A 88 -1.38 11.85 9.66
C ASP A 88 -0.63 10.74 8.89
N ILE A 89 0.58 11.06 8.42
CA ILE A 89 1.47 10.10 7.74
C ILE A 89 1.62 8.79 8.53
N PRO A 90 1.84 8.80 9.86
CA PRO A 90 1.97 7.55 10.60
C PRO A 90 0.72 6.65 10.51
N SER A 91 -0.48 7.21 10.44
CA SER A 91 -1.71 6.44 10.26
C SER A 91 -1.79 5.86 8.85
N PHE A 92 -1.46 6.66 7.83
CA PHE A 92 -1.44 6.21 6.44
C PHE A 92 -0.44 5.07 6.21
N LEU A 93 0.81 5.22 6.67
CA LEU A 93 1.81 4.16 6.54
C LEU A 93 1.37 2.83 7.17
N LYS A 94 0.67 2.88 8.33
CA LYS A 94 0.11 1.67 8.96
C LYS A 94 -0.99 0.99 8.15
N GLN A 95 -1.66 1.71 7.25
CA GLN A 95 -2.62 1.10 6.32
C GLN A 95 -1.90 0.37 5.18
N LEU A 96 -0.78 0.92 4.73
CA LEU A 96 0.03 0.32 3.66
C LEU A 96 0.83 -0.90 4.14
N GLY A 97 1.17 -1.00 5.43
CA GLY A 97 1.92 -2.13 5.97
C GLY A 97 2.99 -1.73 6.97
N GLU A 98 3.81 -2.70 7.34
CA GLU A 98 4.92 -2.52 8.29
C GLU A 98 6.22 -2.21 7.53
N GLY A 99 7.17 -1.56 8.22
CA GLY A 99 8.49 -1.27 7.68
C GLY A 99 8.57 -0.11 6.71
N LEU A 100 7.46 0.58 6.45
CA LEU A 100 7.44 1.73 5.54
C LEU A 100 7.93 3.00 6.22
N THR A 101 8.81 3.71 5.53
CA THR A 101 9.35 5.01 5.92
C THR A 101 9.03 6.04 4.84
N PHE A 102 8.53 7.20 5.23
CA PHE A 102 8.29 8.32 4.34
C PHE A 102 9.61 8.98 3.95
N ILE A 103 9.84 9.19 2.65
CA ILE A 103 10.97 9.93 2.12
C ILE A 103 10.53 11.36 1.80
N GLU A 104 9.60 11.51 0.82
CA GLU A 104 9.18 12.83 0.33
C GLU A 104 7.83 12.73 -0.39
N ASN A 105 7.06 13.81 -0.38
CA ASN A 105 5.90 14.01 -1.26
C ASN A 105 6.28 14.92 -2.43
N GLU A 106 5.57 14.80 -3.54
CA GLU A 106 5.86 15.52 -4.78
C GLU A 106 7.34 15.37 -5.18
N TYR A 107 7.87 14.12 -5.08
CA TYR A 107 9.27 13.83 -5.35
C TYR A 107 9.61 14.10 -6.82
N PRO A 108 10.53 15.07 -7.12
CA PRO A 108 10.82 15.47 -8.48
C PRO A 108 11.68 14.42 -9.21
N ILE A 109 11.28 14.04 -10.40
CA ILE A 109 12.06 13.23 -11.32
C ILE A 109 12.18 13.93 -12.67
N LYS A 110 13.34 13.85 -13.29
CA LYS A 110 13.59 14.46 -14.61
C LYS A 110 13.66 13.39 -15.68
N ILE A 111 12.67 13.39 -16.58
CA ILE A 111 12.61 12.48 -17.73
C ILE A 111 12.82 13.30 -19.01
N GLY A 112 13.98 13.13 -19.66
CA GLY A 112 14.40 14.00 -20.74
C GLY A 112 14.53 15.45 -20.27
N ASN A 113 13.79 16.37 -20.87
CA ASN A 113 13.78 17.79 -20.53
C ASN A 113 12.59 18.22 -19.65
N ARG A 114 11.78 17.27 -19.18
CA ARG A 114 10.59 17.56 -18.38
C ARG A 114 10.73 17.05 -16.95
N TYR A 115 10.27 17.86 -16.00
CA TYR A 115 10.06 17.43 -14.62
C TYR A 115 8.70 16.76 -14.50
N ASN A 116 8.68 15.62 -13.80
CA ASN A 116 7.50 14.93 -13.33
C ASN A 116 7.62 14.80 -11.82
N TYR A 117 6.51 14.55 -11.15
CA TYR A 117 6.48 14.47 -9.70
C TYR A 117 5.80 13.18 -9.30
N ILE A 118 6.46 12.39 -8.47
CA ILE A 118 5.87 11.22 -7.81
C ILE A 118 5.09 11.75 -6.61
N ASP A 119 3.82 11.39 -6.47
CA ASP A 119 2.99 11.91 -5.39
C ASP A 119 3.61 11.65 -4.02
N MET A 120 4.04 10.42 -3.74
CA MET A 120 4.82 10.10 -2.55
C MET A 120 5.89 9.04 -2.85
N LEU A 121 7.09 9.27 -2.35
CA LEU A 121 8.18 8.28 -2.34
C LEU A 121 8.37 7.79 -0.91
N LEU A 122 8.33 6.45 -0.76
CA LEU A 122 8.54 5.76 0.50
C LEU A 122 9.69 4.76 0.35
N TYR A 123 10.14 4.20 1.48
CA TYR A 123 11.07 3.08 1.52
C TYR A 123 10.57 1.99 2.46
N ASN A 124 10.64 0.74 2.03
CA ASN A 124 10.33 -0.41 2.88
C ASN A 124 11.63 -1.03 3.39
N ILE A 125 11.85 -0.93 4.70
CA ILE A 125 13.08 -1.43 5.36
C ILE A 125 13.14 -2.97 5.45
N TYR A 126 11.99 -3.66 5.40
CA TYR A 126 11.96 -5.13 5.47
C TYR A 126 12.21 -5.77 4.11
N ASP A 127 11.61 -5.21 3.05
CA ASP A 127 11.83 -5.68 1.67
C ASP A 127 13.03 -5.00 1.02
N ASN A 128 13.64 -4.04 1.71
CA ASN A 128 14.80 -3.28 1.23
C ASN A 128 14.57 -2.70 -0.17
N CYS A 129 13.44 -2.01 -0.37
CA CYS A 129 13.05 -1.47 -1.68
C CYS A 129 12.35 -0.12 -1.57
N TYR A 130 12.37 0.65 -2.65
CA TYR A 130 11.57 1.85 -2.78
C TYR A 130 10.10 1.51 -3.03
N VAL A 131 9.21 2.41 -2.59
CA VAL A 131 7.77 2.31 -2.84
C VAL A 131 7.28 3.65 -3.40
N VAL A 132 6.71 3.60 -4.59
CA VAL A 132 6.11 4.74 -5.29
C VAL A 132 4.61 4.72 -5.06
N ILE A 133 4.06 5.82 -4.57
CA ILE A 133 2.61 6.01 -4.41
C ILE A 133 2.11 7.01 -5.44
N GLU A 134 1.01 6.68 -6.07
CA GLU A 134 0.24 7.54 -6.97
C GLU A 134 -1.20 7.66 -6.45
N LEU A 135 -1.71 8.88 -6.31
CA LEU A 135 -3.05 9.16 -5.78
C LEU A 135 -4.02 9.47 -6.91
N LYS A 136 -5.20 8.86 -6.91
CA LYS A 136 -6.25 9.12 -7.88
C LYS A 136 -7.61 9.27 -7.19
N ILE A 137 -8.29 10.38 -7.42
CA ILE A 137 -9.63 10.65 -6.86
C ILE A 137 -10.77 9.97 -7.64
N ASN A 138 -10.44 9.32 -8.75
CA ASN A 138 -11.37 8.65 -9.64
C ASN A 138 -11.02 7.15 -9.79
N GLU A 139 -11.71 6.51 -10.73
CA GLU A 139 -11.37 5.16 -11.17
C GLU A 139 -10.03 5.13 -11.92
N ILE A 140 -9.27 4.04 -11.74
CA ILE A 140 -7.99 3.82 -12.42
C ILE A 140 -8.21 3.71 -13.93
N LYS A 141 -7.29 4.34 -14.69
CA LYS A 141 -7.21 4.28 -16.14
C LYS A 141 -5.87 3.73 -16.60
N LYS A 142 -5.78 3.33 -17.87
CA LYS A 142 -4.57 2.77 -18.47
C LYS A 142 -3.35 3.69 -18.35
N GLU A 143 -3.56 5.00 -18.54
CA GLU A 143 -2.50 6.01 -18.41
C GLU A 143 -1.89 6.05 -17.02
N HIS A 144 -2.66 5.80 -15.95
CA HIS A 144 -2.13 5.77 -14.57
C HIS A 144 -1.17 4.60 -14.33
N ILE A 145 -1.44 3.45 -14.96
CA ILE A 145 -0.56 2.29 -14.89
C ILE A 145 0.76 2.59 -15.60
N GLY A 146 0.71 3.14 -16.81
CA GLY A 146 1.91 3.56 -17.53
C GLY A 146 2.72 4.63 -16.81
N GLN A 147 2.04 5.54 -16.11
CA GLN A 147 2.67 6.59 -15.30
C GLN A 147 3.44 5.98 -14.14
N ILE A 148 2.80 5.15 -13.31
CA ILE A 148 3.46 4.56 -12.14
C ILE A 148 4.60 3.63 -12.56
N GLU A 149 4.44 2.86 -13.62
CA GLU A 149 5.49 1.99 -14.17
C GLU A 149 6.70 2.80 -14.64
N THR A 150 6.47 3.95 -15.28
CA THR A 150 7.54 4.88 -15.67
C THR A 150 8.30 5.40 -14.45
N TYR A 151 7.58 5.73 -13.37
CA TYR A 151 8.19 6.22 -12.14
C TYR A 151 8.99 5.13 -11.42
N MET A 152 8.46 3.92 -11.32
CA MET A 152 9.17 2.77 -10.76
C MET A 152 10.46 2.50 -11.53
N ASN A 153 10.40 2.46 -12.87
CA ASN A 153 11.55 2.26 -13.73
C ASN A 153 12.59 3.38 -13.58
N PHE A 154 12.16 4.64 -13.36
CA PHE A 154 13.07 5.74 -13.09
C PHE A 154 13.81 5.54 -11.76
N ILE A 155 13.09 5.20 -10.71
CA ILE A 155 13.67 4.92 -9.39
C ILE A 155 14.67 3.75 -9.47
N ASP A 156 14.28 2.65 -10.12
CA ASP A 156 15.14 1.47 -10.29
C ASP A 156 16.42 1.76 -11.07
N LYS A 157 16.38 2.68 -12.04
CA LYS A 157 17.55 3.04 -12.85
C LYS A 157 18.47 4.07 -12.20
N ASN A 158 17.93 4.96 -11.38
CA ASN A 158 18.66 6.14 -10.92
C ASN A 158 18.93 6.19 -9.41
N LEU A 159 18.10 5.55 -8.59
CA LEU A 159 18.21 5.58 -7.13
C LEU A 159 18.54 4.22 -6.53
N ARG A 160 17.97 3.15 -7.09
CA ARG A 160 18.13 1.80 -6.57
C ARG A 160 19.58 1.33 -6.67
N THR A 161 20.08 0.72 -5.59
CA THR A 161 21.39 0.05 -5.54
C THR A 161 21.25 -1.46 -5.81
N ILE A 162 22.35 -2.13 -6.11
CA ILE A 162 22.39 -3.56 -6.45
C ILE A 162 21.84 -4.46 -5.32
N ASN A 163 21.92 -4.02 -4.07
CA ASN A 163 21.48 -4.78 -2.91
C ASN A 163 20.01 -4.56 -2.57
N GLN A 164 19.32 -3.67 -3.30
CA GLN A 164 17.91 -3.35 -3.07
C GLN A 164 17.00 -4.15 -4.01
N GLY A 165 15.82 -4.50 -3.50
CA GLY A 165 14.76 -5.12 -4.28
C GLY A 165 14.19 -4.18 -5.35
N PRO A 166 13.39 -4.69 -6.30
CA PRO A 166 12.71 -3.87 -7.29
C PRO A 166 11.70 -2.95 -6.61
N THR A 167 11.51 -1.75 -7.17
CA THR A 167 10.55 -0.77 -6.68
C THR A 167 9.12 -1.32 -6.74
N ILE A 168 8.34 -1.06 -5.69
CA ILE A 168 6.91 -1.37 -5.62
C ILE A 168 6.12 -0.11 -5.97
N GLY A 169 5.09 -0.26 -6.82
CA GLY A 169 4.14 0.80 -7.17
C GLY A 169 2.78 0.55 -6.54
N ILE A 170 2.19 1.57 -5.91
CA ILE A 170 0.86 1.50 -5.32
C ILE A 170 0.01 2.65 -5.85
N ILE A 171 -1.07 2.33 -6.56
CA ILE A 171 -2.07 3.32 -6.97
C ILE A 171 -3.18 3.31 -5.92
N VAL A 172 -3.29 4.41 -5.18
CA VAL A 172 -4.36 4.64 -4.21
C VAL A 172 -5.47 5.42 -4.91
N CYS A 173 -6.63 4.81 -5.10
CA CYS A 173 -7.69 5.33 -5.94
C CYS A 173 -9.05 5.34 -5.25
N LYS A 174 -9.99 6.13 -5.77
CA LYS A 174 -11.37 6.12 -5.28
C LYS A 174 -12.10 4.84 -5.68
N LYS A 175 -11.75 4.27 -6.85
CA LYS A 175 -12.34 3.04 -7.37
C LYS A 175 -11.34 2.25 -8.18
N LYS A 176 -11.20 0.98 -7.87
CA LYS A 176 -10.38 0.03 -8.63
C LYS A 176 -10.96 -0.27 -10.00
N ASN A 177 -10.11 -0.70 -10.92
CA ASN A 177 -10.52 -1.23 -12.21
C ASN A 177 -9.96 -2.64 -12.42
N GLY A 178 -10.57 -3.61 -11.76
CA GLY A 178 -10.11 -5.01 -11.80
C GLY A 178 -10.11 -5.64 -13.21
N TYR A 179 -10.87 -5.11 -14.17
CA TYR A 179 -10.78 -5.54 -15.56
C TYR A 179 -9.45 -5.10 -16.19
N LEU A 180 -9.04 -3.86 -15.95
CA LEU A 180 -7.77 -3.33 -16.43
C LEU A 180 -6.60 -4.02 -15.77
N PHE A 181 -6.68 -4.24 -14.45
CA PHE A 181 -5.62 -4.85 -13.67
C PHE A 181 -5.29 -6.31 -14.06
N LYS A 182 -6.25 -7.06 -14.62
CA LYS A 182 -6.00 -8.41 -15.16
C LYS A 182 -4.95 -8.44 -16.31
N TYR A 183 -4.70 -7.30 -16.93
CA TYR A 183 -3.74 -7.16 -18.03
C TYR A 183 -2.46 -6.43 -17.62
N VAL A 184 -2.31 -6.08 -16.34
CA VAL A 184 -1.06 -5.54 -15.79
C VAL A 184 -0.08 -6.69 -15.61
N THR A 185 1.04 -6.63 -16.30
CA THR A 185 2.06 -7.69 -16.29
C THR A 185 3.11 -7.50 -15.20
N ASN A 186 3.23 -6.29 -14.66
CA ASN A 186 4.18 -5.99 -13.60
C ASN A 186 3.57 -6.37 -12.24
N GLU A 187 4.03 -7.47 -11.67
CA GLU A 187 3.55 -8.01 -10.39
C GLU A 187 3.85 -7.12 -9.17
N ASN A 188 4.69 -6.10 -9.33
CA ASN A 188 5.02 -5.14 -8.28
C ASN A 188 4.12 -3.90 -8.29
N ILE A 189 3.08 -3.85 -9.14
CA ILE A 189 2.07 -2.78 -9.15
C ILE A 189 0.82 -3.25 -8.45
N TYR A 190 0.35 -2.47 -7.49
CA TYR A 190 -0.84 -2.75 -6.68
C TYR A 190 -1.86 -1.63 -6.81
N GLU A 191 -3.15 -1.98 -6.89
CA GLU A 191 -4.25 -1.02 -6.76
C GLU A 191 -4.96 -1.19 -5.42
N ARG A 192 -5.27 -0.09 -4.75
CA ARG A 192 -6.03 -0.09 -3.50
C ARG A 192 -7.03 1.05 -3.49
N GLU A 193 -8.24 0.74 -3.05
CA GLU A 193 -9.23 1.79 -2.81
C GLU A 193 -8.92 2.55 -1.53
N TYR A 194 -9.33 3.79 -1.46
CA TYR A 194 -9.34 4.54 -0.21
C TYR A 194 -10.76 4.89 0.22
N GLU A 195 -10.94 5.01 1.51
CA GLU A 195 -12.16 5.49 2.14
C GLU A 195 -11.82 6.63 3.10
N LEU A 196 -12.58 7.71 3.00
CA LEU A 196 -12.47 8.85 3.94
C LEU A 196 -13.33 8.57 5.18
N VAL A 197 -12.73 8.69 6.37
CA VAL A 197 -13.34 8.36 7.66
C VAL A 197 -13.12 9.48 8.69
#